data_ead9186b0179e4c711ff1b68ec2cbb1a
#
_entry.id   ead9186b0179e4c711ff1b68ec2cbb1a
#
_cell.length_a   1.000
_cell.length_b   1.000
_cell.length_c   1.000
_cell.angle_alpha   90.00
_cell.angle_beta   90.00
_cell.angle_gamma   90.00
#
_symmetry.space_group_name_H-M   'P 1'
#
loop_
_entity.id
_entity.type
_entity.pdbx_description
1 polymer ?
#
loop_
_entity_poly.entity_id
_entity_poly.type
_entity_poly.pdbx_seq_one_letter_code
_entity_poly.pdbx_strand_id
1 'polypeptide(L)'
;VLASVNRGHDFAASVDAIERAAALGLDVTAHMLLGLPGESRDSMLDGARKLSALPIRALKLHQLQLVRGTALARQWQSDPASVPLFGEQECIGLLCDFIERLAPCILLQRVGSEVPPSMKLAPVWNVRLSELAPRISAELARRGSWQGSRYEA
;
A
#
# COMPACT_ATOMS: atom_id res chain seq x y z
N VAL A 1 3.61 -8.36 -11.83
CA VAL A 1 2.59 -8.05 -10.82
C VAL A 1 1.45 -7.22 -11.42
N LEU A 2 1.68 -5.99 -11.94
CA LEU A 2 0.56 -5.14 -12.46
C LEU A 2 -0.18 -5.80 -13.63
N ALA A 3 0.52 -6.47 -14.54
CA ALA A 3 -0.10 -7.20 -15.64
C ALA A 3 -0.94 -8.40 -15.16
N SER A 4 -0.50 -9.11 -14.11
CA SER A 4 -1.25 -10.27 -13.58
C SER A 4 -2.57 -9.89 -12.90
N VAL A 5 -2.74 -8.64 -12.48
CA VAL A 5 -3.98 -8.10 -11.92
C VAL A 5 -4.76 -7.23 -12.92
N ASN A 6 -4.41 -7.32 -14.20
CA ASN A 6 -5.06 -6.60 -15.30
C ASN A 6 -5.16 -5.08 -15.08
N ARG A 7 -4.06 -4.47 -14.61
CA ARG A 7 -4.00 -3.03 -14.30
C ARG A 7 -4.13 -2.14 -15.54
N GLY A 8 -3.82 -2.68 -16.73
CA GLY A 8 -3.90 -1.96 -18.02
C GLY A 8 -2.71 -1.05 -18.33
N HIS A 9 -1.83 -0.80 -17.36
CA HIS A 9 -0.57 -0.05 -17.54
C HIS A 9 0.50 -0.55 -16.56
N ASP A 10 1.75 -0.27 -16.86
CA ASP A 10 2.90 -0.62 -16.04
C ASP A 10 3.31 0.52 -15.09
N PHE A 11 4.38 0.29 -14.34
CA PHE A 11 4.90 1.29 -13.41
C PHE A 11 5.51 2.49 -14.15
N ALA A 12 6.13 2.28 -15.32
CA ALA A 12 6.75 3.36 -16.10
C ALA A 12 5.71 4.37 -16.59
N ALA A 13 4.53 3.89 -17.04
CA ALA A 13 3.42 4.77 -17.40
C ALA A 13 2.88 5.57 -16.20
N SER A 14 2.91 5.00 -15.00
CA SER A 14 2.55 5.72 -13.78
C SER A 14 3.57 6.81 -13.44
N VAL A 15 4.86 6.54 -13.60
CA VAL A 15 5.95 7.52 -13.40
C VAL A 15 5.80 8.68 -14.37
N ASP A 16 5.66 8.41 -15.69
CA ASP A 16 5.46 9.44 -16.70
C ASP A 16 4.26 10.36 -16.38
N ALA A 17 3.14 9.76 -15.97
CA ALA A 17 1.95 10.52 -15.60
C ALA A 17 2.18 11.42 -14.38
N ILE A 18 2.90 10.94 -13.36
CA ILE A 18 3.25 11.71 -12.15
C ILE A 18 4.16 12.88 -12.52
N GLU A 19 5.23 12.63 -13.29
CA GLU A 19 6.20 13.66 -13.69
C GLU A 19 5.54 14.75 -14.54
N ARG A 20 4.71 14.36 -15.49
CA ARG A 20 3.96 15.32 -16.33
C ARG A 20 2.98 16.14 -15.52
N ALA A 21 2.24 15.54 -14.58
CA ALA A 21 1.32 16.28 -13.72
C ALA A 21 2.06 17.28 -12.83
N ALA A 22 3.18 16.87 -12.24
CA ALA A 22 4.01 17.75 -11.42
C ALA A 22 4.65 18.88 -12.23
N ALA A 23 5.09 18.63 -13.47
CA ALA A 23 5.63 19.64 -14.37
C ALA A 23 4.60 20.73 -14.72
N LEU A 24 3.30 20.41 -14.65
CA LEU A 24 2.20 21.37 -14.80
C LEU A 24 1.84 22.09 -13.49
N GLY A 25 2.60 21.88 -12.42
CA GLY A 25 2.37 22.48 -11.10
C GLY A 25 1.21 21.86 -10.31
N LEU A 26 0.77 20.63 -10.68
CA LEU A 26 -0.28 19.95 -9.96
C LEU A 26 0.28 19.23 -8.73
N ASP A 27 -0.45 19.31 -7.61
CA ASP A 27 -0.16 18.50 -6.42
C ASP A 27 -0.57 17.03 -6.67
N VAL A 28 0.42 16.14 -6.76
CA VAL A 28 0.17 14.73 -7.05
C VAL A 28 0.03 13.92 -5.76
N THR A 29 -1.05 13.17 -5.65
CA THR A 29 -1.22 12.14 -4.62
C THR A 29 -1.14 10.75 -5.27
N ALA A 30 -0.13 9.97 -4.89
CA ALA A 30 -0.02 8.58 -5.33
C ALA A 30 -0.89 7.65 -4.48
N HIS A 31 -1.37 6.55 -5.09
CA HIS A 31 -2.01 5.45 -4.39
C HIS A 31 -1.15 4.20 -4.55
N MET A 32 -0.67 3.65 -3.44
CA MET A 32 0.09 2.41 -3.42
C MET A 32 -0.74 1.30 -2.79
N LEU A 33 -0.83 0.18 -3.47
CA LEU A 33 -1.47 -1.03 -3.00
C LEU A 33 -0.39 -2.08 -2.70
N LEU A 34 -0.41 -2.62 -1.49
CA LEU A 34 0.53 -3.65 -1.03
C LEU A 34 -0.15 -5.02 -0.97
N GLY A 35 0.60 -6.07 -1.27
CA GLY A 35 0.16 -7.45 -1.17
C GLY A 35 -0.53 -7.97 -2.43
N LEU A 36 -0.21 -7.43 -3.59
CA LEU A 36 -0.66 -8.02 -4.85
C LEU A 36 -0.05 -9.41 -5.04
N PRO A 37 -0.76 -10.36 -5.70
CA PRO A 37 -0.22 -11.68 -5.96
C PRO A 37 1.13 -11.61 -6.67
N GLY A 38 2.12 -12.35 -6.16
CA GLY A 38 3.48 -12.37 -6.68
C GLY A 38 4.40 -11.24 -6.19
N GLU A 39 3.92 -10.34 -5.32
CA GLU A 39 4.80 -9.38 -4.65
C GLU A 39 5.59 -10.03 -3.52
N SER A 40 6.89 -9.83 -3.48
CA SER A 40 7.71 -10.11 -2.31
C SER A 40 7.67 -8.93 -1.33
N ARG A 41 7.99 -9.20 -0.04
CA ARG A 41 8.12 -8.15 0.96
C ARG A 41 9.15 -7.09 0.53
N ASP A 42 10.29 -7.50 0.02
CA ASP A 42 11.35 -6.59 -0.44
C ASP A 42 10.88 -5.71 -1.61
N SER A 43 10.13 -6.30 -2.56
CA SER A 43 9.53 -5.54 -3.68
C SER A 43 8.55 -4.46 -3.19
N MET A 44 7.73 -4.79 -2.18
CA MET A 44 6.81 -3.82 -1.58
C MET A 44 7.56 -2.69 -0.88
N LEU A 45 8.61 -3.00 -0.11
CA LEU A 45 9.43 -2.01 0.60
C LEU A 45 10.27 -1.15 -0.36
N ASP A 46 10.75 -1.71 -1.48
CA ASP A 46 11.39 -0.94 -2.56
C ASP A 46 10.42 0.08 -3.19
N GLY A 47 9.11 -0.18 -3.11
CA GLY A 47 8.08 0.78 -3.47
C GLY A 47 8.16 2.11 -2.70
N ALA A 48 8.55 2.09 -1.43
CA ALA A 48 8.76 3.31 -0.63
C ALA A 48 9.91 4.16 -1.20
N ARG A 49 11.04 3.52 -1.53
CA ARG A 49 12.19 4.18 -2.15
C ARG A 49 11.82 4.77 -3.52
N LYS A 50 11.17 3.99 -4.37
CA LYS A 50 10.74 4.41 -5.71
C LYS A 50 9.77 5.59 -5.65
N LEU A 51 8.79 5.57 -4.76
CA LEU A 51 7.85 6.68 -4.59
C LEU A 51 8.52 7.92 -4.01
N SER A 52 9.51 7.75 -3.14
CA SER A 52 10.27 8.85 -2.55
C SER A 52 11.11 9.63 -3.57
N ALA A 53 11.48 8.99 -4.69
CA ALA A 53 12.21 9.64 -5.78
C ALA A 53 11.29 10.38 -6.76
N LEU A 54 9.96 10.28 -6.63
CA LEU A 54 9.00 10.91 -7.52
C LEU A 54 8.49 12.25 -6.96
N PRO A 55 8.09 13.18 -7.82
CA PRO A 55 7.55 14.48 -7.42
C PRO A 55 6.10 14.36 -6.93
N ILE A 56 5.87 13.53 -5.91
CA ILE A 56 4.57 13.39 -5.26
C ILE A 56 4.52 14.21 -3.97
N ARG A 57 3.39 14.86 -3.72
CA ARG A 57 3.14 15.58 -2.48
C ARG A 57 2.62 14.66 -1.39
N ALA A 58 1.82 13.67 -1.77
CA ALA A 58 1.15 12.82 -0.80
C ALA A 58 1.02 11.37 -1.28
N LEU A 59 0.81 10.49 -0.31
CA LEU A 59 0.60 9.06 -0.53
C LEU A 59 -0.63 8.56 0.21
N LYS A 60 -1.42 7.72 -0.45
CA LYS A 60 -2.41 6.84 0.17
C LYS A 60 -1.90 5.41 0.08
N LEU A 61 -1.67 4.80 1.23
CA LEU A 61 -1.12 3.45 1.34
C LEU A 61 -2.23 2.47 1.68
N HIS A 62 -2.44 1.48 0.83
CA HIS A 62 -3.53 0.52 0.93
C HIS A 62 -2.99 -0.91 1.00
N GLN A 63 -3.72 -1.77 1.71
CA GLN A 63 -3.53 -3.22 1.66
C GLN A 63 -4.53 -3.85 0.68
N LEU A 64 -4.16 -5.00 0.12
CA LEU A 64 -5.05 -5.79 -0.71
C LEU A 64 -6.29 -6.24 0.07
N GLN A 65 -7.46 -6.04 -0.52
CA GLN A 65 -8.74 -6.58 -0.06
C GLN A 65 -9.42 -7.30 -1.20
N LEU A 66 -9.96 -8.46 -0.91
CA LEU A 66 -10.74 -9.23 -1.88
C LEU A 66 -12.20 -8.80 -1.85
N VAL A 67 -12.67 -8.35 -2.99
CA VAL A 67 -14.04 -7.88 -3.19
C VAL A 67 -14.85 -8.99 -3.86
N ARG A 68 -16.03 -9.31 -3.30
CA ARG A 68 -16.94 -10.32 -3.86
C ARG A 68 -17.23 -10.05 -5.34
N GLY A 69 -17.29 -11.09 -6.15
CA GLY A 69 -17.58 -11.01 -7.58
C GLY A 69 -16.40 -10.67 -8.48
N THR A 70 -15.21 -10.32 -7.91
CA THR A 70 -14.02 -10.05 -8.71
C THR A 70 -13.31 -11.35 -9.15
N ALA A 71 -12.50 -11.27 -10.21
CA ALA A 71 -11.69 -12.39 -10.66
C ALA A 71 -10.72 -12.87 -9.58
N LEU A 72 -10.08 -11.93 -8.87
CA LEU A 72 -9.13 -12.24 -7.80
C LEU A 72 -9.81 -12.94 -6.62
N ALA A 73 -11.05 -12.56 -6.28
CA ALA A 73 -11.84 -13.25 -5.26
C ALA A 73 -12.17 -14.68 -5.65
N ARG A 74 -12.52 -14.93 -6.92
CA ARG A 74 -12.75 -16.30 -7.43
C ARG A 74 -11.47 -17.15 -7.41
N GLN A 75 -10.35 -16.56 -7.81
CA GLN A 75 -9.04 -17.22 -7.75
C GLN A 75 -8.71 -17.65 -6.32
N TRP A 76 -8.83 -16.74 -5.38
CA TRP A 76 -8.59 -17.03 -3.96
C TRP A 76 -9.55 -18.09 -3.39
N GLN A 77 -10.82 -18.09 -3.79
CA GLN A 77 -11.79 -19.10 -3.36
C GLN A 77 -11.45 -20.49 -3.87
N SER A 78 -10.88 -20.60 -5.07
CA SER A 78 -10.45 -21.89 -5.64
C SER A 78 -9.10 -22.35 -5.10
N ASP A 79 -8.18 -21.43 -4.86
CA ASP A 79 -6.84 -21.67 -4.30
C ASP A 79 -6.39 -20.48 -3.42
N PRO A 80 -6.62 -20.53 -2.11
CA PRO A 80 -6.23 -19.48 -1.20
C PRO A 80 -4.72 -19.19 -1.18
N ALA A 81 -3.88 -20.18 -1.51
CA ALA A 81 -2.43 -19.99 -1.55
C ALA A 81 -1.96 -19.14 -2.74
N SER A 82 -2.77 -19.07 -3.80
CA SER A 82 -2.46 -18.24 -4.99
C SER A 82 -2.59 -16.74 -4.74
N VAL A 83 -3.26 -16.32 -3.66
CA VAL A 83 -3.45 -14.94 -3.27
C VAL A 83 -3.22 -14.82 -1.77
N PRO A 84 -1.97 -14.82 -1.30
CA PRO A 84 -1.66 -14.69 0.12
C PRO A 84 -2.13 -13.33 0.64
N LEU A 85 -2.87 -13.35 1.74
CA LEU A 85 -3.38 -12.15 2.41
C LEU A 85 -2.68 -11.96 3.74
N PHE A 86 -2.37 -10.71 4.07
CA PHE A 86 -1.76 -10.40 5.35
C PHE A 86 -2.72 -10.61 6.52
N GLY A 87 -2.22 -11.19 7.60
CA GLY A 87 -2.81 -11.06 8.92
C GLY A 87 -2.73 -9.60 9.41
N GLU A 88 -3.54 -9.25 10.40
CA GLU A 88 -3.61 -7.87 10.92
C GLU A 88 -2.25 -7.36 11.41
N GLN A 89 -1.57 -8.13 12.26
CA GLN A 89 -0.28 -7.73 12.84
C GLN A 89 0.84 -7.70 11.78
N GLU A 90 0.80 -8.62 10.85
CA GLU A 90 1.74 -8.67 9.73
C GLU A 90 1.60 -7.42 8.84
N CYS A 91 0.35 -7.02 8.55
CA CYS A 91 0.07 -5.81 7.79
C CYS A 91 0.55 -4.56 8.51
N ILE A 92 0.27 -4.41 9.82
CA ILE A 92 0.77 -3.30 10.64
C ILE A 92 2.30 -3.25 10.59
N GLY A 93 2.97 -4.40 10.75
CA GLY A 93 4.42 -4.50 10.66
C GLY A 93 4.97 -4.05 9.31
N LEU A 94 4.35 -4.51 8.20
CA LEU A 94 4.74 -4.12 6.85
C LEU A 94 4.53 -2.62 6.59
N LEU A 95 3.39 -2.06 7.05
CA LEU A 95 3.10 -0.63 6.91
C LEU A 95 4.11 0.22 7.68
N CYS A 96 4.51 -0.19 8.89
CA CYS A 96 5.57 0.49 9.64
C CYS A 96 6.91 0.44 8.87
N ASP A 97 7.32 -0.75 8.39
CA ASP A 97 8.56 -0.90 7.63
C ASP A 97 8.58 -0.06 6.35
N PHE A 98 7.43 0.10 5.71
CA PHE A 98 7.27 0.96 4.53
C PHE A 98 7.38 2.45 4.91
N ILE A 99 6.68 2.87 5.97
CA ILE A 99 6.67 4.25 6.47
C ILE A 99 8.06 4.68 6.94
N GLU A 100 8.80 3.80 7.62
CA GLU A 100 10.17 4.05 8.03
C GLU A 100 11.11 4.38 6.85
N ARG A 101 10.83 3.85 5.64
CA ARG A 101 11.61 4.04 4.42
C ARG A 101 11.09 5.14 3.50
N LEU A 102 9.89 5.66 3.77
CA LEU A 102 9.29 6.72 2.96
C LEU A 102 9.91 8.07 3.28
N ALA A 103 10.20 8.89 2.26
CA ALA A 103 10.74 10.23 2.45
C ALA A 103 9.88 11.06 3.42
N PRO A 104 10.49 11.79 4.38
CA PRO A 104 9.74 12.56 5.39
C PRO A 104 8.87 13.68 4.83
N CYS A 105 9.22 14.18 3.63
CA CYS A 105 8.49 15.26 2.96
C CYS A 105 7.16 14.82 2.32
N ILE A 106 6.92 13.51 2.16
CA ILE A 106 5.69 12.98 1.56
C ILE A 106 4.60 12.89 2.63
N LEU A 107 3.48 13.61 2.41
CA LEU A 107 2.34 13.56 3.33
C LEU A 107 1.61 12.20 3.23
N LEU A 108 1.60 11.45 4.32
CA LEU A 108 0.82 10.22 4.40
C LEU A 108 -0.66 10.56 4.71
N GLN A 109 -1.49 10.65 3.65
CA GLN A 109 -2.90 11.05 3.76
C GLN A 109 -3.80 9.94 4.31
N ARG A 110 -3.47 8.68 4.01
CA ARG A 110 -4.27 7.53 4.43
C ARG A 110 -3.39 6.29 4.55
N VAL A 111 -3.66 5.50 5.58
CA VAL A 111 -3.18 4.14 5.72
C VAL A 111 -4.37 3.20 5.79
N GLY A 112 -4.36 2.20 4.93
CA GLY A 112 -5.45 1.25 4.78
C GLY A 112 -6.58 1.72 3.85
N SER A 113 -7.39 0.76 3.45
CA SER A 113 -8.61 0.95 2.65
C SER A 113 -9.76 0.18 3.27
N GLU A 114 -10.97 0.60 2.95
CA GLU A 114 -12.18 -0.06 3.41
C GLU A 114 -13.12 -0.31 2.23
N VAL A 115 -13.58 -1.54 2.14
CA VAL A 115 -14.64 -1.96 1.23
C VAL A 115 -15.90 -2.16 2.06
N PRO A 116 -17.10 -1.79 1.57
CA PRO A 116 -18.33 -2.04 2.29
C PRO A 116 -18.39 -3.49 2.80
N PRO A 117 -18.82 -3.73 4.05
CA PRO A 117 -18.80 -5.08 4.66
C PRO A 117 -19.53 -6.14 3.82
N SER A 118 -20.62 -5.76 3.13
CA SER A 118 -21.36 -6.65 2.23
C SER A 118 -20.56 -7.11 1.01
N MET A 119 -19.60 -6.32 0.57
CA MET A 119 -18.75 -6.60 -0.59
C MET A 119 -17.40 -7.20 -0.21
N LYS A 120 -16.94 -7.00 1.01
CA LYS A 120 -15.65 -7.51 1.47
C LYS A 120 -15.71 -9.02 1.67
N LEU A 121 -14.75 -9.73 1.06
CA LEU A 121 -14.58 -11.17 1.24
C LEU A 121 -13.45 -11.47 2.24
N ALA A 122 -12.29 -10.84 2.07
CA ALA A 122 -11.09 -11.05 2.88
C ALA A 122 -10.10 -9.85 2.72
N PRO A 123 -9.13 -9.66 3.63
CA PRO A 123 -9.02 -10.31 4.93
C PRO A 123 -10.10 -9.82 5.91
N VAL A 124 -10.42 -10.66 6.89
CA VAL A 124 -11.31 -10.27 7.99
C VAL A 124 -10.44 -10.00 9.21
N TRP A 125 -10.34 -8.74 9.59
CA TRP A 125 -9.63 -8.29 10.79
C TRP A 125 -10.62 -7.77 11.82
N ASN A 126 -10.27 -7.90 13.09
CA ASN A 126 -11.05 -7.35 14.21
C ASN A 126 -10.73 -5.88 14.50
N VAL A 127 -10.15 -5.17 13.53
CA VAL A 127 -9.79 -3.77 13.63
C VAL A 127 -10.57 -2.94 12.61
N ARG A 128 -11.10 -1.81 13.07
CA ARG A 128 -11.73 -0.83 12.17
C ARG A 128 -10.66 -0.02 11.46
N LEU A 129 -10.96 0.48 10.27
CA LEU A 129 -10.03 1.33 9.53
C LEU A 129 -9.58 2.56 10.35
N SER A 130 -10.50 3.15 11.14
CA SER A 130 -10.19 4.27 12.03
C SER A 130 -9.18 3.96 13.13
N GLU A 131 -8.99 2.68 13.46
CA GLU A 131 -8.04 2.22 14.48
C GLU A 131 -6.68 1.85 13.90
N LEU A 132 -6.59 1.67 12.56
CA LEU A 132 -5.37 1.22 11.92
C LEU A 132 -4.24 2.25 12.05
N ALA A 133 -4.53 3.53 11.79
CA ALA A 133 -3.53 4.60 11.92
C ALA A 133 -3.02 4.76 13.38
N PRO A 134 -3.89 4.79 14.42
CA PRO A 134 -3.44 4.74 15.81
C PRO A 134 -2.55 3.53 16.14
N ARG A 135 -2.87 2.34 15.65
CA ARG A 135 -2.06 1.13 15.88
C ARG A 135 -0.69 1.20 15.19
N ILE A 136 -0.63 1.73 13.97
CA ILE A 136 0.63 1.97 13.28
C ILE A 136 1.48 2.98 14.07
N SER A 137 0.88 4.08 14.54
CA SER A 137 1.58 5.09 15.34
C SER A 137 2.12 4.50 16.63
N ALA A 138 1.33 3.67 17.33
CA ALA A 138 1.77 2.98 18.55
C ALA A 138 2.91 1.99 18.27
N GLU A 139 2.86 1.25 17.17
CA GLU A 139 3.91 0.32 16.78
C GLU A 139 5.22 1.04 16.39
N LEU A 140 5.15 2.15 15.64
CA LEU A 140 6.31 2.99 15.35
C LEU A 140 6.92 3.56 16.65
N ALA A 141 6.10 4.05 17.57
CA ALA A 141 6.57 4.54 18.86
C ALA A 141 7.24 3.41 19.68
N ARG A 142 6.66 2.20 19.70
CA ARG A 142 7.25 1.02 20.38
C ARG A 142 8.61 0.64 19.79
N ARG A 143 8.80 0.85 18.47
CA ARG A 143 10.09 0.63 17.77
C ARG A 143 11.08 1.78 17.97
N GLY A 144 10.69 2.90 18.56
CA GLY A 144 11.50 4.12 18.60
C GLY A 144 11.77 4.69 17.20
N SER A 145 10.82 4.51 16.28
CA SER A 145 10.94 4.89 14.87
C SER A 145 9.82 5.83 14.42
N TRP A 146 9.99 6.42 13.25
CA TRP A 146 9.09 7.40 12.64
C TRP A 146 9.19 7.35 11.11
N GLN A 147 8.34 8.09 10.41
CA GLN A 147 8.43 8.21 8.96
C GLN A 147 9.81 8.72 8.54
N GLY A 148 10.47 7.98 7.68
CA GLY A 148 11.80 8.31 7.17
C GLY A 148 12.96 7.96 8.09
N SER A 149 12.73 7.28 9.22
CA SER A 149 13.81 6.86 10.13
C SER A 149 14.83 5.92 9.47
N ARG A 150 14.45 5.30 8.34
CA ARG A 150 15.29 4.44 7.49
C ARG A 150 15.27 4.88 6.02
N TYR A 151 14.97 6.16 5.78
CA TYR A 151 15.00 6.72 4.44
C TYR A 151 16.45 6.97 4.02
N GLU A 152 16.79 6.49 2.83
CA GLU A 152 18.08 6.73 2.16
C GLU A 152 17.81 7.64 0.96
N ALA A 153 18.42 8.86 0.96
CA ALA A 153 18.25 9.88 -0.06
C ALA A 153 18.98 9.52 -1.37
#